data_d0c3ed25b23600a5de0dde4c3c3deedc
#
_entry.id   d0c3ed25b23600a5de0dde4c3c3deedc
#
_cell.length_a   1.000
_cell.length_b   1.000
_cell.length_c   1.000
_cell.angle_alpha   90.00
_cell.angle_beta   90.00
_cell.angle_gamma   90.00
#
_symmetry.space_group_name_H-M   'P 1'
#
loop_
_entity.id
_entity.type
_entity.pdbx_description
1 polymer ?
#
loop_
_entity_poly.entity_id
_entity_poly.type
_entity_poly.pdbx_seq_one_letter_code
_entity_poly.pdbx_strand_id
1 'polypeptide(L)'
;ESYAVMHSIYGELGVKHPAWYDAVIPNYFDTEDFEFSCMKDNYILYLGRITEIKGLHIAIDATRRAGKKLVIAGQGDLKDLGYDEVPSHVEVAGYANLEARKALLRDAEALILPTHYIEPFGGVTIEALFSGTPIITSDWGCFAENNLHGITGYRCRNMNHFVWALNNIKSITPANCRTWAKDNFSLERVREMYKEYLENIDGLNRDGFYELNNKNNLNWLNRHYPN
;
A
#
# COMPACT_ATOMS: atom_id res chain seq x y z
N GLU A 1 3.92 -11.05 4.90
CA GLU A 1 3.46 -9.99 3.98
C GLU A 1 4.21 -8.67 4.20
N SER A 2 4.53 -8.31 5.46
CA SER A 2 5.34 -7.14 5.82
C SER A 2 6.10 -7.39 7.11
N TYR A 3 7.19 -6.64 7.34
CA TYR A 3 7.92 -6.67 8.61
C TYR A 3 7.06 -6.16 9.77
N ALA A 4 6.21 -5.15 9.52
CA ALA A 4 5.30 -4.62 10.51
C ALA A 4 4.37 -5.71 11.06
N VAL A 5 3.75 -6.53 10.21
CA VAL A 5 2.87 -7.61 10.68
C VAL A 5 3.65 -8.76 11.30
N MET A 6 4.84 -9.09 10.79
CA MET A 6 5.70 -10.11 11.39
C MET A 6 6.05 -9.74 12.84
N HIS A 7 6.51 -8.52 13.09
CA HIS A 7 6.84 -8.05 14.44
C HIS A 7 5.61 -7.97 15.35
N SER A 8 4.43 -7.59 14.78
CA SER A 8 3.17 -7.61 15.55
C SER A 8 2.81 -9.01 16.01
N ILE A 9 2.90 -10.00 15.11
CA ILE A 9 2.66 -11.42 15.44
C ILE A 9 3.66 -11.92 16.48
N TYR A 10 4.95 -11.61 16.33
CA TYR A 10 5.96 -11.99 17.31
C TYR A 10 5.69 -11.40 18.68
N GLY A 11 5.26 -10.13 18.74
CA GLY A 11 4.87 -9.47 19.96
C GLY A 11 3.67 -10.12 20.63
N GLU A 12 2.63 -10.44 19.86
CA GLU A 12 1.41 -11.10 20.35
C GLU A 12 1.69 -12.51 20.87
N LEU A 13 2.49 -13.29 20.15
CA LEU A 13 2.85 -14.66 20.52
C LEU A 13 3.96 -14.73 21.57
N GLY A 14 4.56 -13.60 21.97
CA GLY A 14 5.67 -13.55 22.91
C GLY A 14 6.93 -14.27 22.40
N VAL A 15 7.19 -14.24 21.08
CA VAL A 15 8.35 -14.89 20.48
C VAL A 15 9.61 -14.16 20.91
N LYS A 16 10.43 -14.80 21.77
CA LYS A 16 11.69 -14.24 22.26
C LYS A 16 12.88 -14.50 21.33
N HIS A 17 12.80 -15.57 20.58
CA HIS A 17 13.87 -16.04 19.69
C HIS A 17 13.24 -16.38 18.33
N PRO A 18 13.10 -15.41 17.42
CA PRO A 18 12.64 -15.69 16.07
C PRO A 18 13.63 -16.62 15.36
N ALA A 19 13.11 -17.43 14.47
CA ALA A 19 13.95 -18.30 13.68
C ALA A 19 14.75 -17.47 12.65
N TRP A 20 16.04 -17.75 12.50
CA TRP A 20 16.91 -17.01 11.58
C TRP A 20 16.51 -17.17 10.10
N TYR A 21 15.74 -18.20 9.79
CA TYR A 21 15.19 -18.46 8.45
C TYR A 21 13.80 -17.83 8.24
N ASP A 22 13.26 -17.10 9.19
CA ASP A 22 12.03 -16.36 8.98
C ASP A 22 12.25 -15.25 7.95
N ALA A 23 11.39 -15.19 6.95
CA ALA A 23 11.50 -14.24 5.87
C ALA A 23 10.17 -13.51 5.65
N VAL A 24 10.26 -12.25 5.25
CA VAL A 24 9.12 -11.46 4.80
C VAL A 24 9.09 -11.46 3.28
N ILE A 25 8.10 -12.13 2.73
CA ILE A 25 7.82 -12.13 1.30
C ILE A 25 6.48 -11.41 1.10
N PRO A 26 6.44 -10.31 0.33
CA PRO A 26 5.23 -9.54 0.11
C PRO A 26 4.23 -10.32 -0.77
N ASN A 27 2.97 -9.89 -0.75
CA ASN A 27 1.99 -10.36 -1.73
C ASN A 27 2.40 -9.88 -3.13
N TYR A 28 1.96 -10.60 -4.15
CA TYR A 28 2.29 -10.32 -5.54
C TYR A 28 1.05 -9.99 -6.35
N PHE A 29 1.30 -9.32 -7.47
CA PHE A 29 0.29 -8.95 -8.45
C PHE A 29 0.80 -9.23 -9.86
N ASP A 30 -0.11 -9.61 -10.75
CA ASP A 30 0.19 -9.63 -12.17
C ASP A 30 0.18 -8.19 -12.71
N THR A 31 1.28 -7.79 -13.33
CA THR A 31 1.42 -6.43 -13.87
C THR A 31 0.37 -6.13 -14.97
N GLU A 32 -0.07 -7.16 -15.69
CA GLU A 32 -1.04 -7.04 -16.78
C GLU A 32 -2.48 -6.79 -16.27
N ASP A 33 -2.72 -7.01 -14.99
CA ASP A 33 -4.02 -6.71 -14.38
C ASP A 33 -4.27 -5.21 -14.19
N PHE A 34 -3.26 -4.34 -14.40
CA PHE A 34 -3.33 -2.91 -14.08
C PHE A 34 -3.01 -2.05 -15.30
N GLU A 35 -3.91 -1.12 -15.59
CA GLU A 35 -3.72 -0.13 -16.63
C GLU A 35 -2.91 1.06 -16.08
N PHE A 36 -1.79 1.37 -16.75
CA PHE A 36 -0.93 2.50 -16.38
C PHE A 36 -1.36 3.77 -17.09
N SER A 37 -1.41 4.90 -16.38
CA SER A 37 -1.58 6.23 -16.96
C SER A 37 -0.70 7.28 -16.26
N CYS A 38 -0.06 8.12 -17.08
CA CYS A 38 0.56 9.37 -16.61
C CYS A 38 -0.44 10.53 -16.51
N MET A 39 -1.58 10.41 -17.18
CA MET A 39 -2.64 11.42 -17.14
C MET A 39 -3.62 11.04 -16.05
N LYS A 40 -3.88 11.99 -15.17
CA LYS A 40 -4.73 11.80 -13.99
C LYS A 40 -5.89 12.79 -14.02
N ASP A 41 -7.06 12.32 -13.63
CA ASP A 41 -8.23 13.16 -13.40
C ASP A 41 -8.09 13.93 -12.07
N ASN A 42 -8.97 14.91 -11.90
CA ASN A 42 -8.93 15.78 -10.73
C ASN A 42 -9.79 15.25 -9.57
N TYR A 43 -9.47 14.02 -9.09
CA TYR A 43 -10.09 13.48 -7.88
C TYR A 43 -9.10 12.64 -7.07
N ILE A 44 -9.32 12.60 -5.76
CA ILE A 44 -8.65 11.71 -4.84
C ILE A 44 -9.53 10.48 -4.67
N LEU A 45 -8.95 9.29 -4.73
CA LEU A 45 -9.66 8.02 -4.56
C LEU A 45 -9.47 7.50 -3.14
N TYR A 46 -10.56 7.11 -2.50
CA TYR A 46 -10.56 6.18 -1.38
C TYR A 46 -11.15 4.86 -1.87
N LEU A 47 -10.40 3.77 -1.77
CA LEU A 47 -10.81 2.45 -2.22
C LEU A 47 -10.66 1.43 -1.09
N GLY A 48 -11.77 1.02 -0.50
CA GLY A 48 -11.78 0.09 0.62
C GLY A 48 -13.11 0.05 1.37
N ARG A 49 -13.20 -0.80 2.39
CA ARG A 49 -14.40 -0.87 3.23
C ARG A 49 -14.62 0.46 3.95
N ILE A 50 -15.87 0.89 3.99
CA ILE A 50 -16.31 2.08 4.72
C ILE A 50 -16.43 1.69 6.20
N THR A 51 -15.35 1.87 6.96
CA THR A 51 -15.27 1.57 8.40
C THR A 51 -14.38 2.58 9.10
N GLU A 52 -14.62 2.81 10.37
CA GLU A 52 -13.88 3.78 11.18
C GLU A 52 -12.36 3.50 11.17
N ILE A 53 -11.96 2.24 11.38
CA ILE A 53 -10.54 1.83 11.46
C ILE A 53 -9.76 2.06 10.16
N LYS A 54 -10.46 2.17 9.02
CA LYS A 54 -9.85 2.52 7.72
C LYS A 54 -9.66 4.05 7.54
N GLY A 55 -10.11 4.85 8.51
CA GLY A 55 -9.83 6.29 8.57
C GLY A 55 -10.54 7.14 7.52
N LEU A 56 -11.66 6.68 6.96
CA LEU A 56 -12.37 7.41 5.91
C LEU A 56 -12.75 8.84 6.33
N HIS A 57 -13.11 9.06 7.62
CA HIS A 57 -13.37 10.39 8.14
C HIS A 57 -12.18 11.35 8.01
N ILE A 58 -10.94 10.84 8.13
CA ILE A 58 -9.72 11.63 7.88
C ILE A 58 -9.61 11.99 6.40
N ALA A 59 -9.88 11.02 5.50
CA ALA A 59 -9.85 11.29 4.07
C ALA A 59 -10.87 12.36 3.66
N ILE A 60 -12.09 12.29 4.19
CA ILE A 60 -13.15 13.28 3.95
C ILE A 60 -12.74 14.67 4.47
N ASP A 61 -12.23 14.78 5.70
CA ASP A 61 -11.85 16.08 6.26
C ASP A 61 -10.59 16.65 5.57
N ALA A 62 -9.60 15.82 5.27
CA ALA A 62 -8.38 16.24 4.58
C ALA A 62 -8.66 16.77 3.16
N THR A 63 -9.47 16.04 2.38
CA THR A 63 -9.84 16.46 1.01
C THR A 63 -10.70 17.72 1.02
N ARG A 64 -11.62 17.86 1.98
CA ARG A 64 -12.40 19.09 2.18
C ARG A 64 -11.48 20.29 2.43
N ARG A 65 -10.52 20.17 3.35
CA ARG A 65 -9.56 21.24 3.68
C ARG A 65 -8.62 21.58 2.51
N ALA A 66 -8.26 20.58 1.71
CA ALA A 66 -7.44 20.77 0.52
C ALA A 66 -8.22 21.26 -0.71
N GLY A 67 -9.54 21.39 -0.64
CA GLY A 67 -10.39 21.75 -1.77
C GLY A 67 -10.38 20.73 -2.90
N LYS A 68 -10.22 19.43 -2.57
CA LYS A 68 -10.15 18.32 -3.53
C LYS A 68 -11.44 17.52 -3.54
N LYS A 69 -11.85 17.04 -4.73
CA LYS A 69 -12.92 16.04 -4.86
C LYS A 69 -12.44 14.70 -4.32
N LEU A 70 -13.28 14.03 -3.52
CA LEU A 70 -13.05 12.66 -3.04
C LEU A 70 -14.06 11.72 -3.71
N VAL A 71 -13.56 10.66 -4.34
CA VAL A 71 -14.36 9.52 -4.80
C VAL A 71 -14.14 8.37 -3.85
N ILE A 72 -15.23 7.84 -3.30
CA ILE A 72 -15.23 6.71 -2.36
C ILE A 72 -15.79 5.49 -3.08
N ALA A 73 -15.00 4.43 -3.16
CA ALA A 73 -15.43 3.14 -3.71
C ALA A 73 -15.18 2.02 -2.71
N GLY A 74 -16.21 1.20 -2.47
CA GLY A 74 -16.11 0.07 -1.54
C GLY A 74 -17.44 -0.30 -0.91
N GLN A 75 -17.40 -1.28 -0.01
CA GLN A 75 -18.55 -1.76 0.74
C GLN A 75 -18.74 -0.98 2.03
N GLY A 76 -20.00 -0.73 2.41
CA GLY A 76 -20.41 -0.01 3.61
C GLY A 76 -21.24 1.23 3.28
N ASP A 77 -21.70 1.93 4.30
CA ASP A 77 -22.47 3.16 4.19
C ASP A 77 -21.79 4.28 5.01
N LEU A 78 -21.79 5.50 4.50
CA LEU A 78 -21.31 6.68 5.23
C LEU A 78 -22.14 6.95 6.51
N LYS A 79 -23.39 6.51 6.56
CA LYS A 79 -24.24 6.59 7.75
C LYS A 79 -23.65 5.81 8.94
N ASP A 80 -22.96 4.69 8.68
CA ASP A 80 -22.29 3.91 9.72
C ASP A 80 -21.13 4.69 10.37
N LEU A 81 -20.68 5.76 9.73
CA LEU A 81 -19.66 6.69 10.23
C LEU A 81 -20.25 8.02 10.73
N GLY A 82 -21.58 8.12 10.85
CA GLY A 82 -22.28 9.30 11.35
C GLY A 82 -22.50 10.43 10.32
N TYR A 83 -22.40 10.13 9.02
CA TYR A 83 -22.73 11.09 7.96
C TYR A 83 -24.17 10.87 7.48
N ASP A 84 -25.12 11.69 7.95
CA ASP A 84 -26.51 11.65 7.48
C ASP A 84 -26.64 12.07 6.01
N GLU A 85 -25.78 12.98 5.57
CA GLU A 85 -25.70 13.47 4.19
C GLU A 85 -24.28 13.31 3.63
N VAL A 86 -24.19 13.02 2.32
CA VAL A 86 -22.89 12.96 1.62
C VAL A 86 -22.33 14.38 1.49
N PRO A 87 -21.12 14.66 1.99
CA PRO A 87 -20.51 15.98 1.84
C PRO A 87 -20.36 16.40 0.37
N SER A 88 -20.57 17.67 0.06
CA SER A 88 -20.66 18.20 -1.32
C SER A 88 -19.44 17.94 -2.21
N HIS A 89 -18.26 17.72 -1.62
CA HIS A 89 -17.02 17.39 -2.34
C HIS A 89 -16.78 15.88 -2.49
N VAL A 90 -17.70 15.05 -1.97
CA VAL A 90 -17.60 13.58 -1.95
C VAL A 90 -18.55 13.00 -2.98
N GLU A 91 -18.07 12.04 -3.74
CA GLU A 91 -18.87 11.16 -4.61
C GLU A 91 -18.73 9.72 -4.10
N VAL A 92 -19.86 9.04 -3.89
CA VAL A 92 -19.89 7.63 -3.48
C VAL A 92 -20.16 6.78 -4.72
N ALA A 93 -19.14 6.10 -5.21
CA ALA A 93 -19.24 5.22 -6.38
C ALA A 93 -19.81 3.83 -6.04
N GLY A 94 -19.92 3.50 -4.74
CA GLY A 94 -20.38 2.19 -4.28
C GLY A 94 -19.36 1.08 -4.50
N TYR A 95 -19.83 -0.16 -4.63
CA TYR A 95 -18.96 -1.29 -4.89
C TYR A 95 -18.39 -1.22 -6.32
N ALA A 96 -17.07 -1.18 -6.42
CA ALA A 96 -16.37 -1.21 -7.71
C ALA A 96 -16.05 -2.68 -8.08
N ASN A 97 -16.61 -3.16 -9.19
CA ASN A 97 -16.17 -4.40 -9.81
C ASN A 97 -14.75 -4.25 -10.37
N LEU A 98 -14.18 -5.32 -10.93
CA LEU A 98 -12.78 -5.34 -11.40
C LEU A 98 -12.49 -4.21 -12.39
N GLU A 99 -13.33 -4.03 -13.40
CA GLU A 99 -13.13 -3.02 -14.45
C GLU A 99 -13.28 -1.59 -13.93
N ALA A 100 -14.31 -1.33 -13.11
CA ALA A 100 -14.49 -0.03 -12.46
C ALA A 100 -13.32 0.30 -11.52
N ARG A 101 -12.82 -0.71 -10.79
CA ARG A 101 -11.66 -0.57 -9.91
C ARG A 101 -10.40 -0.21 -10.69
N LYS A 102 -10.12 -0.88 -11.82
CA LYS A 102 -8.99 -0.56 -12.71
C LYS A 102 -9.06 0.87 -13.20
N ALA A 103 -10.22 1.30 -13.71
CA ALA A 103 -10.42 2.66 -14.19
C ALA A 103 -10.23 3.70 -13.08
N LEU A 104 -10.86 3.50 -11.91
CA LEU A 104 -10.73 4.40 -10.76
C LEU A 104 -9.27 4.55 -10.31
N LEU A 105 -8.52 3.45 -10.26
CA LEU A 105 -7.10 3.47 -9.87
C LEU A 105 -6.23 4.13 -10.93
N ARG A 106 -6.49 3.87 -12.22
CA ARG A 106 -5.75 4.46 -13.33
C ARG A 106 -5.87 5.97 -13.38
N ASP A 107 -7.09 6.49 -13.17
CA ASP A 107 -7.41 7.88 -13.45
C ASP A 107 -7.28 8.80 -12.22
N ALA A 108 -7.27 8.26 -10.99
CA ALA A 108 -7.15 9.06 -9.77
C ALA A 108 -5.87 9.89 -9.70
N GLU A 109 -5.96 11.14 -9.21
CA GLU A 109 -4.80 11.99 -8.90
C GLU A 109 -3.93 11.35 -7.80
N ALA A 110 -4.58 10.71 -6.81
CA ALA A 110 -3.94 9.91 -5.76
C ALA A 110 -4.94 8.95 -5.10
N LEU A 111 -4.42 7.88 -4.50
CA LEU A 111 -5.16 7.06 -3.55
C LEU A 111 -4.87 7.54 -2.12
N ILE A 112 -5.89 7.74 -1.29
CA ILE A 112 -5.74 8.08 0.12
C ILE A 112 -6.22 6.94 1.02
N LEU A 113 -5.35 6.48 1.95
CA LEU A 113 -5.64 5.42 2.92
C LEU A 113 -5.07 5.76 4.30
N PRO A 114 -5.82 6.53 5.12
CA PRO A 114 -5.38 6.96 6.45
C PRO A 114 -5.78 5.96 7.56
N THR A 115 -5.43 4.69 7.41
CA THR A 115 -5.82 3.63 8.35
C THR A 115 -5.27 3.84 9.75
N HIS A 116 -6.03 3.39 10.77
CA HIS A 116 -5.68 3.53 12.19
C HIS A 116 -5.15 2.23 12.82
N TYR A 117 -5.21 1.11 12.14
CA TYR A 117 -4.69 -0.16 12.62
C TYR A 117 -3.38 -0.53 11.91
N ILE A 118 -2.67 -1.52 12.42
CA ILE A 118 -1.48 -2.07 11.76
C ILE A 118 -1.94 -2.78 10.48
N GLU A 119 -1.90 -2.06 9.36
CA GLU A 119 -2.23 -2.63 8.05
C GLU A 119 -1.20 -3.70 7.71
N PRO A 120 -1.60 -4.97 7.46
CA PRO A 120 -0.65 -6.04 7.21
C PRO A 120 0.13 -5.88 5.90
N PHE A 121 -0.56 -5.48 4.83
CA PHE A 121 0.03 -5.33 3.51
C PHE A 121 -0.49 -4.12 2.71
N GLY A 122 -1.78 -3.85 2.79
CA GLY A 122 -2.38 -2.72 2.07
C GLY A 122 -2.42 -2.91 0.55
N GLY A 123 -2.88 -4.07 0.07
CA GLY A 123 -2.86 -4.46 -1.35
C GLY A 123 -3.34 -3.40 -2.31
N VAL A 124 -4.40 -2.66 -1.94
CA VAL A 124 -4.93 -1.57 -2.79
C VAL A 124 -3.92 -0.44 -3.05
N THR A 125 -2.95 -0.21 -2.15
CA THR A 125 -1.88 0.77 -2.40
C THR A 125 -0.96 0.29 -3.50
N ILE A 126 -0.63 -0.99 -3.53
CA ILE A 126 0.21 -1.57 -4.57
C ILE A 126 -0.51 -1.58 -5.92
N GLU A 127 -1.80 -1.88 -5.94
CA GLU A 127 -2.64 -1.76 -7.14
C GLU A 127 -2.64 -0.33 -7.71
N ALA A 128 -2.75 0.68 -6.83
CA ALA A 128 -2.63 2.09 -7.22
C ALA A 128 -1.26 2.39 -7.83
N LEU A 129 -0.18 1.94 -7.19
CA LEU A 129 1.17 2.13 -7.69
C LEU A 129 1.40 1.46 -9.05
N PHE A 130 0.87 0.25 -9.27
CA PHE A 130 0.90 -0.39 -10.60
C PHE A 130 0.19 0.45 -11.67
N SER A 131 -0.88 1.15 -11.30
CA SER A 131 -1.61 2.05 -12.19
C SER A 131 -0.93 3.42 -12.37
N GLY A 132 0.23 3.65 -11.73
CA GLY A 132 0.92 4.93 -11.71
C GLY A 132 0.25 5.98 -10.83
N THR A 133 -0.57 5.56 -9.88
CA THR A 133 -1.29 6.45 -8.97
C THR A 133 -0.55 6.58 -7.65
N PRO A 134 -0.10 7.78 -7.30
CA PRO A 134 0.57 8.04 -6.03
C PRO A 134 -0.33 7.74 -4.83
N ILE A 135 0.27 7.42 -3.70
CA ILE A 135 -0.47 7.03 -2.49
C ILE A 135 -0.21 8.01 -1.33
N ILE A 136 -1.28 8.34 -0.61
CA ILE A 136 -1.23 9.14 0.62
C ILE A 136 -1.74 8.24 1.75
N THR A 137 -0.86 7.90 2.69
CA THR A 137 -1.16 6.92 3.74
C THR A 137 -0.84 7.47 5.13
N SER A 138 -1.37 6.83 6.17
CA SER A 138 -0.78 6.99 7.50
C SER A 138 0.66 6.45 7.50
N ASP A 139 1.49 6.97 8.43
CA ASP A 139 2.86 6.47 8.65
C ASP A 139 2.83 5.34 9.69
N TRP A 140 2.14 4.24 9.33
CA TRP A 140 1.81 3.16 10.23
C TRP A 140 1.68 1.81 9.51
N GLY A 141 2.04 0.72 10.20
CA GLY A 141 1.97 -0.63 9.63
C GLY A 141 2.84 -0.81 8.38
N CYS A 142 2.36 -1.55 7.40
CA CYS A 142 3.09 -1.83 6.16
C CYS A 142 3.38 -0.59 5.31
N PHE A 143 2.72 0.53 5.55
CA PHE A 143 2.96 1.73 4.74
C PHE A 143 4.35 2.32 4.93
N ALA A 144 5.02 2.05 6.07
CA ALA A 144 6.43 2.39 6.25
C ALA A 144 7.34 1.64 5.25
N GLU A 145 6.89 0.49 4.75
CA GLU A 145 7.60 -0.37 3.81
C GLU A 145 7.16 -0.15 2.36
N ASN A 146 5.83 -0.03 2.14
CA ASN A 146 5.22 -0.02 0.81
C ASN A 146 5.16 1.38 0.17
N ASN A 147 5.20 2.44 0.97
CA ASN A 147 5.12 3.83 0.50
C ASN A 147 6.44 4.55 0.70
N LEU A 148 7.22 4.69 -0.36
CA LEU A 148 8.45 5.50 -0.33
C LEU A 148 8.10 6.98 -0.28
N HIS A 149 8.26 7.58 0.91
CA HIS A 149 7.92 8.98 1.16
C HIS A 149 8.66 9.94 0.21
N GLY A 150 7.90 10.75 -0.54
CA GLY A 150 8.43 11.67 -1.53
C GLY A 150 8.78 11.05 -2.89
N ILE A 151 8.62 9.73 -3.07
CA ILE A 151 8.93 9.02 -4.31
C ILE A 151 7.69 8.36 -4.91
N THR A 152 6.95 7.57 -4.11
CA THR A 152 5.72 6.90 -4.54
C THR A 152 4.46 7.52 -3.93
N GLY A 153 4.64 8.42 -2.99
CA GLY A 153 3.56 9.09 -2.29
C GLY A 153 4.04 9.76 -1.01
N TYR A 154 3.11 10.02 -0.10
CA TYR A 154 3.41 10.65 1.18
C TYR A 154 2.84 9.85 2.35
N ARG A 155 3.66 9.67 3.40
CA ARG A 155 3.26 9.11 4.69
C ARG A 155 2.96 10.25 5.66
N CYS A 156 1.79 10.20 6.28
CA CYS A 156 1.23 11.28 7.07
C CYS A 156 0.95 10.85 8.52
N ARG A 157 1.23 11.74 9.49
CA ARG A 157 1.05 11.48 10.92
C ARG A 157 -0.04 12.33 11.57
N ASN A 158 -0.51 13.35 10.89
CA ASN A 158 -1.55 14.25 11.37
C ASN A 158 -2.29 14.90 10.20
N MET A 159 -3.39 15.60 10.49
CA MET A 159 -4.23 16.24 9.48
C MET A 159 -3.46 17.25 8.60
N ASN A 160 -2.56 18.03 9.16
CA ASN A 160 -1.80 19.00 8.39
C ASN A 160 -0.88 18.33 7.35
N HIS A 161 -0.32 17.14 7.70
CA HIS A 161 0.47 16.36 6.75
C HIS A 161 -0.40 15.83 5.61
N PHE A 162 -1.63 15.35 5.89
CA PHE A 162 -2.56 14.92 4.83
C PHE A 162 -2.93 16.06 3.89
N VAL A 163 -3.28 17.23 4.42
CA VAL A 163 -3.61 18.41 3.62
C VAL A 163 -2.40 18.86 2.79
N TRP A 164 -1.22 18.90 3.39
CA TRP A 164 0.02 19.23 2.68
C TRP A 164 0.31 18.21 1.56
N ALA A 165 0.20 16.91 1.84
CA ALA A 165 0.40 15.85 0.87
C ALA A 165 -0.56 15.97 -0.33
N LEU A 166 -1.85 16.21 -0.07
CA LEU A 166 -2.87 16.43 -1.11
C LEU A 166 -2.52 17.63 -2.02
N ASN A 167 -1.97 18.69 -1.46
CA ASN A 167 -1.59 19.88 -2.23
C ASN A 167 -0.28 19.70 -3.02
N ASN A 168 0.56 18.74 -2.62
CA ASN A 168 1.87 18.52 -3.23
C ASN A 168 1.97 17.19 -4.02
N ILE A 169 0.88 16.42 -4.14
CA ILE A 169 0.90 15.08 -4.72
C ILE A 169 1.36 15.06 -6.18
N LYS A 170 1.17 16.13 -6.91
CA LYS A 170 1.59 16.27 -8.31
C LYS A 170 3.12 16.28 -8.50
N SER A 171 3.90 16.41 -7.42
CA SER A 171 5.35 16.27 -7.48
C SER A 171 5.81 14.80 -7.60
N ILE A 172 4.92 13.85 -7.30
CA ILE A 172 5.19 12.43 -7.45
C ILE A 172 4.94 12.00 -8.89
N THR A 173 5.94 11.40 -9.52
CA THR A 173 5.81 10.94 -10.91
C THR A 173 5.14 9.57 -10.98
N PRO A 174 4.11 9.37 -11.83
CA PRO A 174 3.46 8.09 -12.02
C PRO A 174 4.43 6.95 -12.41
N ALA A 175 5.47 7.26 -13.16
CA ALA A 175 6.48 6.28 -13.55
C ALA A 175 7.22 5.69 -12.33
N ASN A 176 7.59 6.53 -11.33
CA ASN A 176 8.23 6.07 -10.11
C ASN A 176 7.32 5.10 -9.33
N CYS A 177 6.02 5.40 -9.27
CA CYS A 177 5.02 4.53 -8.64
C CYS A 177 5.04 3.13 -9.28
N ARG A 178 4.88 3.09 -10.61
CA ARG A 178 4.86 1.83 -11.36
C ARG A 178 6.18 1.07 -11.28
N THR A 179 7.30 1.75 -11.39
CA THR A 179 8.63 1.12 -11.29
C THR A 179 8.80 0.46 -9.93
N TRP A 180 8.50 1.18 -8.84
CA TRP A 180 8.56 0.62 -7.50
C TRP A 180 7.67 -0.61 -7.33
N ALA A 181 6.41 -0.55 -7.80
CA ALA A 181 5.49 -1.66 -7.73
C ALA A 181 6.01 -2.89 -8.48
N LYS A 182 6.50 -2.72 -9.71
CA LYS A 182 7.06 -3.81 -10.53
C LYS A 182 8.29 -4.44 -9.90
N ASP A 183 9.20 -3.62 -9.40
CA ASP A 183 10.49 -4.08 -8.88
C ASP A 183 10.36 -4.87 -7.57
N ASN A 184 9.24 -4.72 -6.85
CA ASN A 184 9.08 -5.32 -5.53
C ASN A 184 7.87 -6.26 -5.39
N PHE A 185 6.80 -6.04 -6.16
CA PHE A 185 5.51 -6.72 -5.96
C PHE A 185 4.97 -7.42 -7.22
N SER A 186 5.72 -7.43 -8.34
CA SER A 186 5.30 -8.22 -9.49
C SER A 186 5.41 -9.72 -9.23
N LEU A 187 4.57 -10.50 -9.92
CA LEU A 187 4.59 -11.97 -9.84
C LEU A 187 6.00 -12.52 -10.11
N GLU A 188 6.69 -11.99 -11.13
CA GLU A 188 8.05 -12.41 -11.48
C GLU A 188 9.03 -12.17 -10.34
N ARG A 189 8.95 -10.99 -9.72
CA ARG A 189 9.83 -10.61 -8.61
C ARG A 189 9.60 -11.47 -7.38
N VAL A 190 8.35 -11.64 -6.98
CA VAL A 190 8.00 -12.38 -5.77
C VAL A 190 8.24 -13.89 -5.96
N ARG A 191 8.07 -14.41 -7.19
CA ARG A 191 8.45 -15.78 -7.52
C ARG A 191 9.92 -16.09 -7.22
N GLU A 192 10.84 -15.17 -7.57
CA GLU A 192 12.26 -15.35 -7.26
C GLU A 192 12.55 -15.28 -5.75
N MET A 193 11.78 -14.50 -4.97
CA MET A 193 11.88 -14.50 -3.51
C MET A 193 11.45 -15.85 -2.92
N TYR A 194 10.31 -16.39 -3.35
CA TYR A 194 9.86 -17.71 -2.92
C TYR A 194 10.83 -18.81 -3.30
N LYS A 195 11.39 -18.75 -4.52
CA LYS A 195 12.38 -19.71 -4.98
C LYS A 195 13.61 -19.72 -4.09
N GLU A 196 14.19 -18.55 -3.80
CA GLU A 196 15.34 -18.42 -2.90
C GLU A 196 15.01 -18.93 -1.49
N TYR A 197 13.82 -18.58 -0.98
CA TYR A 197 13.38 -19.03 0.33
C TYR A 197 13.27 -20.57 0.42
N LEU A 198 12.63 -21.20 -0.57
CA LEU A 198 12.47 -22.64 -0.62
C LEU A 198 13.81 -23.36 -0.81
N GLU A 199 14.71 -22.83 -1.63
CA GLU A 199 16.09 -23.35 -1.78
C GLU A 199 16.84 -23.29 -0.45
N ASN A 200 16.70 -22.20 0.31
CA ASN A 200 17.32 -22.04 1.62
C ASN A 200 16.76 -23.08 2.62
N ILE A 201 15.44 -23.26 2.66
CA ILE A 201 14.81 -24.27 3.55
C ILE A 201 15.21 -25.70 3.17
N ASP A 202 15.28 -26.02 1.88
CA ASP A 202 15.74 -27.34 1.43
C ASP A 202 17.23 -27.57 1.80
N GLY A 203 18.08 -26.55 1.67
CA GLY A 203 19.48 -26.58 2.08
C GLY A 203 19.69 -26.89 3.56
N LEU A 204 18.79 -26.39 4.44
CA LEU A 204 18.84 -26.71 5.88
C LEU A 204 18.75 -28.20 6.19
N ASN A 205 18.05 -28.96 5.35
CA ASN A 205 17.87 -30.41 5.54
C ASN A 205 19.03 -31.24 4.96
N ARG A 206 19.86 -30.65 4.07
CA ARG A 206 20.93 -31.37 3.34
C ARG A 206 22.31 -31.04 3.85
N ASP A 207 22.66 -29.78 3.90
CA ASP A 207 24.04 -29.32 4.03
C ASP A 207 24.34 -28.63 5.37
N GLY A 208 23.32 -28.47 6.22
CA GLY A 208 23.47 -27.95 7.55
C GLY A 208 23.14 -26.47 7.72
N PHE A 209 23.22 -26.03 8.96
CA PHE A 209 22.63 -24.81 9.50
C PHE A 209 23.23 -23.47 9.00
N TYR A 210 24.37 -23.44 8.35
CA TYR A 210 25.19 -22.24 8.27
C TYR A 210 25.47 -21.71 6.89
N GLU A 211 25.11 -22.43 5.84
CA GLU A 211 25.37 -21.99 4.48
C GLU A 211 24.08 -21.59 3.75
N LEU A 212 23.69 -20.34 3.96
CA LEU A 212 22.63 -19.74 3.13
C LEU A 212 23.20 -19.37 1.76
N ASN A 213 22.63 -19.93 0.73
CA ASN A 213 22.89 -19.49 -0.65
C ASN A 213 22.12 -18.18 -0.91
N ASN A 214 22.59 -17.11 -0.29
CA ASN A 214 21.87 -15.82 -0.30
C ASN A 214 22.07 -15.10 -1.65
N LYS A 215 21.03 -15.14 -2.48
CA LYS A 215 20.95 -14.42 -3.75
C LYS A 215 20.47 -12.99 -3.60
N ASN A 216 20.22 -12.52 -2.37
CA ASN A 216 19.68 -11.19 -2.01
C ASN A 216 18.29 -10.86 -2.56
N ASN A 217 17.52 -11.83 -3.05
CA ASN A 217 16.15 -11.57 -3.50
C ASN A 217 15.21 -11.28 -2.31
N LEU A 218 15.44 -11.94 -1.17
CA LEU A 218 14.69 -11.74 0.06
C LEU A 218 14.97 -10.40 0.74
N ASN A 219 16.03 -9.71 0.34
CA ASN A 219 16.47 -8.46 0.95
C ASN A 219 15.95 -7.23 0.18
N TRP A 220 14.65 -7.20 -0.09
CA TRP A 220 14.04 -6.23 -0.99
C TRP A 220 14.01 -4.79 -0.45
N LEU A 221 13.91 -4.60 0.88
CA LEU A 221 13.89 -3.27 1.48
C LEU A 221 15.25 -2.59 1.53
N ASN A 222 16.35 -3.32 1.67
CA ASN A 222 17.68 -2.73 1.80
C ASN A 222 18.13 -1.92 0.59
N ARG A 223 17.53 -2.11 -0.56
CA ARG A 223 17.79 -1.29 -1.75
C ARG A 223 17.38 0.16 -1.57
N HIS A 224 16.38 0.41 -0.72
CA HIS A 224 15.74 1.71 -0.55
C HIS A 224 16.01 2.33 0.82
N TYR A 225 16.42 1.52 1.78
CA TYR A 225 16.82 1.92 3.12
C TYR A 225 18.20 1.32 3.43
N PRO A 226 19.26 1.79 2.75
CA PRO A 226 20.63 1.34 3.06
C PRO A 226 20.95 1.72 4.51
N ASN A 227 21.62 0.81 5.22
CA ASN A 227 22.05 1.01 6.61
C ASN A 227 23.00 2.19 6.75
#